data_9dff4ae5889763e58e10732bd4bf3190
#
_entry.id   9dff4ae5889763e58e10732bd4bf3190
#
_cell.length_a   1.000
_cell.length_b   1.000
_cell.length_c   1.000
_cell.angle_alpha   90.00
_cell.angle_beta   90.00
_cell.angle_gamma   90.00
#
_symmetry.space_group_name_H-M   'P 1'
#
loop_
_entity.id
_entity.type
_entity.pdbx_description
1 polymer ?
#
loop_
_entity_poly.entity_id
_entity_poly.type
_entity_poly.pdbx_seq_one_letter_code
_entity_poly.pdbx_strand_id
1 'polypeptide(L)'
;MPKVYNSIVVDAPIEQVWSRIRNFHDFSWAPSLIKSCENVGEGGGYSVGARRLLNGEFLDTLIAYSEIERRMMYSMDEGPSPVSSGEIYNYVGSLHLLPVTTDDTTFVEWFGSWESANTEAVEYMNRVYRSLLADLAAEFHERIHAVRVD
;
A
#
# COMPACT_ATOMS: atom_id res chain seq x y z
N MET A 1 -13.55 0.64 12.89
CA MET A 1 -13.13 -0.76 12.60
C MET A 1 -12.76 -0.93 11.15
N PRO A 2 -11.57 -1.41 10.83
CA PRO A 2 -11.25 -1.73 9.45
C PRO A 2 -12.12 -2.88 8.93
N LYS A 3 -12.48 -2.81 7.67
CA LYS A 3 -13.20 -3.89 6.99
C LYS A 3 -12.24 -4.97 6.49
N VAL A 4 -11.03 -4.58 6.13
CA VAL A 4 -9.96 -5.49 5.76
C VAL A 4 -8.71 -5.10 6.51
N TYR A 5 -7.96 -6.11 6.94
CA TYR A 5 -6.68 -5.94 7.62
C TYR A 5 -5.74 -7.05 7.19
N ASN A 6 -4.56 -6.67 6.72
CA ASN A 6 -3.53 -7.63 6.34
C ASN A 6 -2.18 -7.14 6.84
N SER A 7 -1.31 -8.07 7.16
CA SER A 7 0.03 -7.75 7.65
C SER A 7 1.03 -8.79 7.18
N ILE A 8 2.31 -8.41 7.21
CA ILE A 8 3.41 -9.28 6.85
C ILE A 8 4.67 -8.80 7.56
N VAL A 9 5.63 -9.70 7.76
CA VAL A 9 6.97 -9.33 8.21
C VAL A 9 7.88 -9.34 6.98
N VAL A 10 8.58 -8.22 6.78
CA VAL A 10 9.54 -8.06 5.69
C VAL A 10 10.95 -8.20 6.27
N ASP A 11 11.78 -9.04 5.65
CA ASP A 11 13.12 -9.37 6.14
C ASP A 11 14.14 -8.29 5.76
N ALA A 12 13.96 -7.10 6.30
CA ALA A 12 14.84 -5.97 6.13
C ALA A 12 14.55 -4.92 7.21
N PRO A 13 15.55 -4.09 7.56
CA PRO A 13 15.34 -2.99 8.52
C PRO A 13 14.31 -1.98 8.02
N ILE A 14 13.60 -1.37 8.96
CA ILE A 14 12.48 -0.47 8.64
C ILE A 14 12.89 0.71 7.73
N GLU A 15 14.10 1.23 7.89
CA GLU A 15 14.57 2.34 7.05
C GLU A 15 14.66 1.93 5.58
N GLN A 16 15.10 0.70 5.31
CA GLN A 16 15.18 0.20 3.94
C GLN A 16 13.80 -0.03 3.34
N VAL A 17 12.89 -0.63 4.11
CA VAL A 17 11.54 -0.89 3.63
C VAL A 17 10.80 0.42 3.37
N TRP A 18 10.89 1.37 4.32
CA TRP A 18 10.25 2.67 4.18
C TRP A 18 10.79 3.43 2.98
N SER A 19 12.13 3.44 2.79
CA SER A 19 12.75 4.09 1.64
C SER A 19 12.20 3.59 0.30
N ARG A 20 11.85 2.32 0.25
CA ARG A 20 11.35 1.70 -0.98
C ARG A 20 9.91 2.12 -1.29
N ILE A 21 9.07 2.26 -0.27
CA ILE A 21 7.63 2.46 -0.48
C ILE A 21 7.13 3.88 -0.20
N ARG A 22 7.98 4.76 0.33
CA ARG A 22 7.57 6.08 0.85
C ARG A 22 7.05 7.05 -0.21
N ASN A 23 7.38 6.85 -1.47
CA ASN A 23 6.89 7.72 -2.55
C ASN A 23 5.53 7.22 -3.02
N PHE A 24 4.49 7.99 -2.75
CA PHE A 24 3.11 7.67 -3.12
C PHE A 24 2.92 7.47 -4.63
N HIS A 25 3.79 8.08 -5.44
CA HIS A 25 3.75 7.96 -6.90
C HIS A 25 4.60 6.81 -7.45
N ASP A 26 5.25 6.03 -6.58
CA ASP A 26 6.07 4.88 -7.01
C ASP A 26 5.49 3.59 -6.44
N PHE A 27 4.94 2.76 -7.30
CA PHE A 27 4.40 1.44 -6.97
C PHE A 27 5.16 0.33 -7.68
N SER A 28 6.36 0.60 -8.14
CA SER A 28 7.18 -0.37 -8.90
C SER A 28 7.62 -1.57 -8.05
N TRP A 29 7.47 -1.47 -6.73
CA TRP A 29 7.78 -2.56 -5.81
C TRP A 29 6.69 -3.64 -5.77
N ALA A 30 5.54 -3.44 -6.43
CA ALA A 30 4.42 -4.40 -6.44
C ALA A 30 4.01 -4.74 -7.89
N PRO A 31 4.90 -5.38 -8.67
CA PRO A 31 4.67 -5.58 -10.11
C PRO A 31 3.64 -6.65 -10.44
N SER A 32 3.28 -7.55 -9.50
CA SER A 32 2.32 -8.61 -9.78
C SER A 32 0.93 -8.07 -10.09
N LEU A 33 0.51 -7.02 -9.40
CA LEU A 33 -0.82 -6.45 -9.55
C LEU A 33 -0.80 -5.07 -10.21
N ILE A 34 0.18 -4.22 -9.89
CA ILE A 34 0.22 -2.85 -10.38
C ILE A 34 1.08 -2.78 -11.63
N LYS A 35 0.43 -2.54 -12.75
CA LYS A 35 1.09 -2.46 -14.07
C LYS A 35 1.42 -1.03 -14.47
N SER A 36 0.68 -0.07 -13.92
CA SER A 36 0.96 1.35 -14.14
C SER A 36 0.59 2.17 -12.92
N CYS A 37 1.35 3.25 -12.68
CA CYS A 37 1.09 4.20 -11.62
C CYS A 37 1.36 5.59 -12.18
N GLU A 38 0.30 6.35 -12.43
CA GLU A 38 0.41 7.68 -13.02
C GLU A 38 0.15 8.77 -11.97
N ASN A 39 0.98 9.82 -12.01
CA ASN A 39 0.73 11.01 -11.20
C ASN A 39 -0.47 11.76 -11.77
N VAL A 40 -1.37 12.17 -10.90
CA VAL A 40 -2.54 12.96 -11.30
C VAL A 40 -2.46 14.32 -10.61
N GLY A 41 -2.47 15.38 -11.40
CA GLY A 41 -2.38 16.75 -10.87
C GLY A 41 -0.95 17.14 -10.53
N GLU A 42 -0.81 18.17 -9.69
CA GLU A 42 0.47 18.72 -9.27
C GLU A 42 0.90 18.18 -7.90
N GLY A 43 2.18 18.30 -7.60
CA GLY A 43 2.74 17.92 -6.33
C GLY A 43 3.50 16.62 -6.36
N GLY A 44 4.38 16.44 -5.41
CA GLY A 44 5.21 15.25 -5.28
C GLY A 44 4.55 14.16 -4.44
N GLY A 45 5.09 12.97 -4.51
CA GLY A 45 4.56 11.78 -3.84
C GLY A 45 4.71 11.75 -2.33
N TYR A 46 5.18 12.83 -1.72
CA TYR A 46 5.38 12.94 -0.28
C TYR A 46 4.46 13.95 0.39
N SER A 47 3.57 14.56 -0.39
CA SER A 47 2.73 15.66 0.09
C SER A 47 1.27 15.25 0.13
N VAL A 48 0.59 15.62 1.22
CA VAL A 48 -0.87 15.46 1.31
C VAL A 48 -1.53 16.16 0.11
N GLY A 49 -2.48 15.49 -0.51
CA GLY A 49 -3.10 15.94 -1.74
C GLY A 49 -2.52 15.30 -3.00
N ALA A 50 -1.39 14.60 -2.90
CA ALA A 50 -0.84 13.85 -4.03
C ALA A 50 -1.85 12.80 -4.49
N ARG A 51 -1.99 12.64 -5.80
CA ARG A 51 -2.94 11.68 -6.37
C ARG A 51 -2.22 10.73 -7.31
N ARG A 52 -2.71 9.50 -7.34
CA ARG A 52 -2.16 8.46 -8.23
C ARG A 52 -3.28 7.69 -8.89
N LEU A 53 -3.06 7.30 -10.14
CA LEU A 53 -3.99 6.44 -10.87
C LEU A 53 -3.27 5.11 -11.13
N LEU A 54 -3.77 4.03 -10.54
CA LEU A 54 -3.19 2.70 -10.63
C LEU A 54 -3.95 1.87 -11.65
N ASN A 55 -3.24 1.34 -12.64
CA ASN A 55 -3.81 0.49 -13.70
C ASN A 55 -4.94 1.17 -14.49
N GLY A 56 -5.00 2.50 -14.45
CA GLY A 56 -6.10 3.25 -15.05
C GLY A 56 -7.45 3.06 -14.34
N GLU A 57 -7.48 2.44 -13.16
CA GLU A 57 -8.71 2.06 -12.47
C GLU A 57 -8.84 2.58 -11.06
N PHE A 58 -7.75 2.53 -10.26
CA PHE A 58 -7.79 2.99 -8.87
C PHE A 58 -7.26 4.41 -8.79
N LEU A 59 -8.11 5.32 -8.34
CA LEU A 59 -7.72 6.71 -8.16
C LEU A 59 -7.63 6.99 -6.65
N ASP A 60 -6.42 7.21 -6.18
CA ASP A 60 -6.13 7.44 -4.76
C ASP A 60 -5.62 8.84 -4.52
N THR A 61 -5.99 9.41 -3.35
CA THR A 61 -5.47 10.70 -2.88
C THR A 61 -4.81 10.50 -1.52
N LEU A 62 -3.58 10.96 -1.38
CA LEU A 62 -2.85 10.91 -0.10
C LEU A 62 -3.46 11.93 0.86
N ILE A 63 -3.99 11.45 2.00
CA ILE A 63 -4.69 12.30 2.97
C ILE A 63 -3.91 12.50 4.27
N ALA A 64 -2.95 11.63 4.58
CA ALA A 64 -2.06 11.79 5.73
C ALA A 64 -0.74 11.12 5.44
N TYR A 65 0.36 11.70 5.94
CA TYR A 65 1.71 11.20 5.66
C TYR A 65 2.62 11.56 6.83
N SER A 66 3.32 10.58 7.38
CA SER A 66 4.26 10.81 8.48
C SER A 66 5.56 10.02 8.26
N GLU A 67 6.66 10.73 8.07
CA GLU A 67 8.00 10.13 7.98
C GLU A 67 8.45 9.57 9.34
N ILE A 68 8.01 10.17 10.42
CA ILE A 68 8.39 9.74 11.76
C ILE A 68 7.67 8.44 12.14
N GLU A 69 6.37 8.38 11.87
CA GLU A 69 5.57 7.19 12.18
C GLU A 69 5.65 6.14 11.08
N ARG A 70 6.21 6.47 9.93
CA ARG A 70 6.27 5.63 8.74
C ARG A 70 4.89 5.10 8.37
N ARG A 71 3.99 6.07 8.20
CA ARG A 71 2.58 5.81 7.88
C ARG A 71 2.14 6.70 6.74
N MET A 72 1.34 6.14 5.85
CA MET A 72 0.58 6.92 4.88
C MET A 72 -0.87 6.46 4.89
N MET A 73 -1.79 7.42 4.74
CA MET A 73 -3.21 7.13 4.61
C MET A 73 -3.72 7.80 3.35
N TYR A 74 -4.64 7.15 2.68
CA TYR A 74 -5.17 7.64 1.42
C TYR A 74 -6.66 7.36 1.32
N SER A 75 -7.36 8.20 0.55
CA SER A 75 -8.72 7.89 0.12
C SER A 75 -8.64 7.19 -1.23
N MET A 76 -9.53 6.25 -1.49
CA MET A 76 -9.72 5.72 -2.83
C MET A 76 -10.97 6.37 -3.40
N ASP A 77 -10.78 7.25 -4.36
CA ASP A 77 -11.84 8.10 -4.90
C ASP A 77 -12.58 7.40 -6.03
N GLU A 78 -11.92 6.47 -6.70
CA GLU A 78 -12.52 5.63 -7.74
C GLU A 78 -11.80 4.30 -7.78
N GLY A 79 -12.50 3.25 -8.20
CA GLY A 79 -11.93 1.92 -8.36
C GLY A 79 -12.80 1.07 -9.27
N PRO A 80 -12.31 -0.12 -9.64
CA PRO A 80 -13.12 -1.07 -10.40
C PRO A 80 -14.18 -1.72 -9.52
N SER A 81 -15.24 -2.27 -10.12
CA SER A 81 -16.21 -3.06 -9.37
C SER A 81 -15.47 -4.26 -8.72
N PRO A 82 -15.74 -4.61 -7.48
CA PRO A 82 -16.84 -4.17 -6.59
C PRO A 82 -16.52 -2.97 -5.69
N VAL A 83 -15.45 -2.22 -5.97
CA VAL A 83 -15.04 -1.08 -5.14
C VAL A 83 -15.18 0.26 -5.87
N SER A 84 -16.09 0.33 -6.83
CA SER A 84 -16.33 1.58 -7.54
C SER A 84 -17.01 2.61 -6.64
N SER A 85 -16.95 3.89 -7.04
CA SER A 85 -17.55 4.98 -6.28
C SER A 85 -19.07 4.88 -6.12
N GLY A 86 -19.72 4.09 -6.97
CA GLY A 86 -21.16 3.82 -6.87
C GLY A 86 -21.49 2.63 -5.95
N GLU A 87 -20.50 1.86 -5.55
CA GLU A 87 -20.70 0.63 -4.77
C GLU A 87 -20.20 0.75 -3.33
N ILE A 88 -19.15 1.52 -3.09
CA ILE A 88 -18.64 1.77 -1.74
C ILE A 88 -18.38 3.27 -1.55
N TYR A 89 -18.36 3.71 -0.30
CA TYR A 89 -18.23 5.13 0.03
C TYR A 89 -17.21 5.35 1.13
N ASN A 90 -16.52 6.49 1.06
CA ASN A 90 -15.60 6.94 2.10
C ASN A 90 -14.48 5.93 2.39
N TYR A 91 -13.86 5.41 1.33
CA TYR A 91 -12.76 4.47 1.46
C TYR A 91 -11.52 5.19 1.99
N VAL A 92 -10.94 4.65 3.06
CA VAL A 92 -9.65 5.08 3.59
C VAL A 92 -8.76 3.86 3.75
N GLY A 93 -7.57 3.91 3.15
CA GLY A 93 -6.52 2.92 3.34
C GLY A 93 -5.43 3.45 4.23
N SER A 94 -4.79 2.58 5.01
CA SER A 94 -3.67 2.94 5.87
C SER A 94 -2.58 1.90 5.74
N LEU A 95 -1.39 2.37 5.38
CA LEU A 95 -0.17 1.56 5.29
C LEU A 95 0.79 2.05 6.36
N HIS A 96 1.17 1.16 7.28
CA HIS A 96 1.98 1.52 8.44
C HIS A 96 3.09 0.50 8.67
N LEU A 97 4.32 0.99 8.83
CA LEU A 97 5.48 0.16 9.12
C LEU A 97 5.89 0.32 10.57
N LEU A 98 6.21 -0.81 11.21
CA LEU A 98 6.67 -0.87 12.59
C LEU A 98 7.93 -1.72 12.68
N PRO A 99 8.93 -1.30 13.47
CA PRO A 99 10.15 -2.10 13.60
C PRO A 99 9.92 -3.32 14.48
N VAL A 100 10.45 -4.47 14.04
CA VAL A 100 10.54 -5.67 14.90
C VAL A 100 11.99 -5.69 15.40
N THR A 101 12.18 -5.20 16.61
CA THR A 101 13.51 -4.85 17.11
C THR A 101 14.39 -6.05 17.46
N THR A 102 13.78 -7.20 17.71
CA THR A 102 14.53 -8.41 18.12
C THR A 102 15.41 -8.98 17.01
N ASP A 103 15.01 -8.81 15.75
CA ASP A 103 15.75 -9.34 14.61
C ASP A 103 15.96 -8.30 13.48
N ASP A 104 15.61 -7.04 13.76
CA ASP A 104 15.78 -5.93 12.81
C ASP A 104 15.02 -6.16 11.49
N THR A 105 13.81 -6.68 11.61
CA THR A 105 12.87 -6.82 10.49
C THR A 105 11.76 -5.78 10.61
N THR A 106 10.83 -5.78 9.66
CA THR A 106 9.75 -4.79 9.60
C THR A 106 8.40 -5.47 9.58
N PHE A 107 7.53 -5.06 10.49
CA PHE A 107 6.13 -5.43 10.47
C PHE A 107 5.39 -4.40 9.63
N VAL A 108 4.69 -4.86 8.61
CA VAL A 108 3.93 -3.99 7.70
C VAL A 108 2.47 -4.36 7.83
N GLU A 109 1.64 -3.37 8.19
CA GLU A 109 0.20 -3.56 8.25
C GLU A 109 -0.50 -2.63 7.26
N TRP A 110 -1.51 -3.16 6.61
CA TRP A 110 -2.29 -2.44 5.63
C TRP A 110 -3.76 -2.73 5.85
N PHE A 111 -4.54 -1.71 6.15
CA PHE A 111 -5.96 -1.89 6.35
C PHE A 111 -6.76 -0.89 5.53
N GLY A 112 -8.02 -1.24 5.29
CA GLY A 112 -8.97 -0.38 4.61
C GLY A 112 -10.30 -0.39 5.32
N SER A 113 -10.96 0.77 5.33
CA SER A 113 -12.30 0.92 5.85
C SER A 113 -13.15 1.71 4.85
N TRP A 114 -14.41 1.38 4.79
CA TRP A 114 -15.36 2.06 3.92
C TRP A 114 -16.78 1.79 4.38
N GLU A 115 -17.73 2.49 3.80
CA GLU A 115 -19.14 2.32 4.09
C GLU A 115 -19.81 1.60 2.91
N SER A 116 -20.44 0.48 3.17
CA SER A 116 -21.23 -0.29 2.21
C SER A 116 -21.72 -1.60 2.83
N ALA A 117 -22.80 -2.14 2.29
CA ALA A 117 -23.25 -3.49 2.59
C ALA A 117 -22.67 -4.53 1.61
N ASN A 118 -21.80 -4.13 0.69
CA ASN A 118 -21.22 -4.99 -0.34
C ASN A 118 -20.12 -5.87 0.24
N THR A 119 -20.42 -7.16 0.46
CA THR A 119 -19.44 -8.11 1.02
C THR A 119 -18.38 -8.54 0.02
N GLU A 120 -18.65 -8.42 -1.27
CA GLU A 120 -17.69 -8.77 -2.32
C GLU A 120 -16.45 -7.86 -2.26
N ALA A 121 -16.64 -6.61 -1.86
CA ALA A 121 -15.55 -5.65 -1.72
C ALA A 121 -14.52 -6.12 -0.67
N VAL A 122 -14.95 -6.78 0.40
CA VAL A 122 -14.05 -7.28 1.44
C VAL A 122 -13.12 -8.35 0.87
N GLU A 123 -13.65 -9.33 0.17
CA GLU A 123 -12.83 -10.39 -0.44
C GLU A 123 -11.87 -9.82 -1.48
N TYR A 124 -12.38 -8.91 -2.30
CA TYR A 124 -11.60 -8.28 -3.36
C TYR A 124 -10.40 -7.52 -2.78
N MET A 125 -10.63 -6.66 -1.79
CA MET A 125 -9.56 -5.87 -1.19
C MET A 125 -8.59 -6.71 -0.36
N ASN A 126 -9.05 -7.80 0.25
CA ASN A 126 -8.14 -8.74 0.90
C ASN A 126 -7.16 -9.35 -0.10
N ARG A 127 -7.63 -9.74 -1.29
CA ARG A 127 -6.75 -10.27 -2.34
C ARG A 127 -5.76 -9.21 -2.82
N VAL A 128 -6.22 -7.98 -3.01
CA VAL A 128 -5.38 -6.86 -3.44
C VAL A 128 -4.26 -6.64 -2.43
N TYR A 129 -4.60 -6.44 -1.17
CA TYR A 129 -3.59 -6.13 -0.14
C TYR A 129 -2.61 -7.27 0.09
N ARG A 130 -3.09 -8.53 0.07
CA ARG A 130 -2.20 -9.68 0.21
C ARG A 130 -1.20 -9.78 -0.94
N SER A 131 -1.66 -9.50 -2.15
CA SER A 131 -0.77 -9.50 -3.32
C SER A 131 0.29 -8.42 -3.22
N LEU A 132 -0.09 -7.21 -2.80
CA LEU A 132 0.84 -6.09 -2.65
C LEU A 132 1.88 -6.39 -1.56
N LEU A 133 1.45 -6.89 -0.42
CA LEU A 133 2.35 -7.22 0.69
C LEU A 133 3.30 -8.37 0.32
N ALA A 134 2.81 -9.37 -0.42
CA ALA A 134 3.65 -10.48 -0.86
C ALA A 134 4.75 -10.00 -1.81
N ASP A 135 4.45 -9.08 -2.71
CA ASP A 135 5.46 -8.50 -3.61
C ASP A 135 6.50 -7.72 -2.81
N LEU A 136 6.08 -6.95 -1.82
CA LEU A 136 7.00 -6.20 -0.97
C LEU A 136 7.96 -7.14 -0.24
N ALA A 137 7.44 -8.18 0.37
CA ALA A 137 8.27 -9.17 1.07
C ALA A 137 9.23 -9.87 0.10
N ALA A 138 8.75 -10.24 -1.07
CA ALA A 138 9.56 -10.93 -2.08
C ALA A 138 10.73 -10.06 -2.56
N GLU A 139 10.52 -8.77 -2.73
CA GLU A 139 11.57 -7.86 -3.18
C GLU A 139 12.77 -7.86 -2.23
N PHE A 140 12.51 -7.78 -0.92
CA PHE A 140 13.59 -7.77 0.06
C PHE A 140 14.19 -9.16 0.29
N HIS A 141 13.41 -10.19 0.18
CA HIS A 141 13.91 -11.56 0.24
C HIS A 141 14.88 -11.85 -0.90
N GLU A 142 14.54 -11.45 -2.12
CA GLU A 142 15.39 -11.61 -3.31
C GLU A 142 16.69 -10.83 -3.18
N ARG A 143 16.64 -9.59 -2.67
CA ARG A 143 17.84 -8.76 -2.46
C ARG A 143 18.81 -9.40 -1.48
N ILE A 144 18.30 -9.95 -0.38
CA ILE A 144 19.13 -10.61 0.62
C ILE A 144 19.77 -11.86 0.04
N HIS A 145 19.02 -12.66 -0.70
CA HIS A 145 19.57 -13.85 -1.37
C HIS A 145 20.62 -13.49 -2.40
N ALA A 146 20.41 -12.45 -3.19
CA ALA A 146 21.38 -11.99 -4.17
C ALA A 146 22.70 -11.57 -3.51
N VAL A 147 22.64 -10.90 -2.37
CA VAL A 147 23.83 -10.51 -1.60
C VAL A 147 24.56 -11.71 -1.02
N ARG A 148 23.83 -12.73 -0.58
CA ARG A 148 24.43 -13.93 0.02
C ARG A 148 25.10 -14.85 -1.00
N VAL A 149 24.67 -14.81 -2.24
CA VAL A 149 25.21 -15.64 -3.31
C VAL A 149 26.58 -15.13 -3.76
N ASP A 150 26.82 -13.84 -3.62
CA ASP A 150 28.10 -13.22 -3.96
C ASP A 150 29.14 -13.43 -2.84
#